data_ae1b295027c4db8062a3705881c01c31
#
_entry.id   ae1b295027c4db8062a3705881c01c31
#
_cell.length_a   1.000
_cell.length_b   1.000
_cell.length_c   1.000
_cell.angle_alpha   90.00
_cell.angle_beta   90.00
_cell.angle_gamma   90.00
#
_symmetry.space_group_name_H-M   'P 1'
#
loop_
_entity.id
_entity.type
_entity.pdbx_description
1 polymer ?
#
loop_
_entity_poly.entity_id
_entity_poly.type
_entity_poly.pdbx_seq_one_letter_code
_entity_poly.pdbx_strand_id
1 'polypeptide(L)'
;NGSKYLSILPCIIEEREMPFCLMSLQDIENTKEYFQNKDVLLTELNEYFSKDDINKMKDSRVKPYLFNKRWIPFAEYCDSCFLMFDFSPGSTGKEGQIICYIHDPDEIVYVAKGITELIDKIMTEIN
;
A
#
# COMPACT_ATOMS: atom_id res chain seq x y z
N ASN A 1 -23.41 -6.49 -14.24
CA ASN A 1 -23.73 -6.17 -12.88
C ASN A 1 -22.91 -4.97 -12.41
N GLY A 2 -23.58 -3.97 -11.81
CA GLY A 2 -22.97 -2.70 -11.42
C GLY A 2 -21.80 -2.83 -10.46
N SER A 3 -21.70 -3.93 -9.72
CA SER A 3 -20.63 -4.16 -8.78
C SER A 3 -19.24 -4.23 -9.44
N LYS A 4 -19.17 -4.60 -10.72
CA LYS A 4 -17.89 -4.66 -11.44
C LYS A 4 -17.23 -3.29 -11.56
N TYR A 5 -18.02 -2.25 -11.74
CA TYR A 5 -17.48 -0.90 -11.89
C TYR A 5 -17.00 -0.32 -10.56
N LEU A 6 -17.62 -0.75 -9.46
CA LEU A 6 -17.26 -0.32 -8.12
C LEU A 6 -16.04 -1.08 -7.59
N SER A 7 -15.65 -2.17 -8.23
CA SER A 7 -14.54 -3.00 -7.78
C SER A 7 -13.17 -2.55 -8.28
N ILE A 8 -13.14 -1.55 -9.16
CA ILE A 8 -11.88 -1.05 -9.72
C ILE A 8 -11.59 0.35 -9.18
N LEU A 9 -10.38 0.52 -8.65
CA LEU A 9 -9.87 1.79 -8.14
C LEU A 9 -8.71 2.25 -9.02
N PRO A 10 -8.96 3.12 -10.01
CA PRO A 10 -7.90 3.60 -10.90
C PRO A 10 -7.04 4.65 -10.18
N CYS A 11 -5.94 4.23 -9.64
CA CYS A 11 -5.02 5.09 -8.90
C CYS A 11 -3.82 5.49 -9.74
N ILE A 12 -3.29 6.69 -9.51
CA ILE A 12 -2.01 7.10 -10.07
C ILE A 12 -1.00 7.06 -8.92
N ILE A 13 -0.06 6.13 -9.02
CA ILE A 13 1.00 5.92 -8.03
C ILE A 13 2.33 6.18 -8.72
N GLU A 14 3.08 7.15 -8.22
CA GLU A 14 4.38 7.54 -8.81
C GLU A 14 4.28 7.77 -10.32
N GLU A 15 3.26 8.53 -10.73
CA GLU A 15 3.02 8.90 -12.14
C GLU A 15 2.60 7.71 -13.03
N ARG A 16 2.35 6.54 -12.44
CA ARG A 16 1.86 5.37 -13.18
C ARG A 16 0.40 5.11 -12.85
N GLU A 17 -0.40 4.88 -13.88
CA GLU A 17 -1.79 4.50 -13.70
C GLU A 17 -1.87 3.02 -13.32
N MET A 18 -2.46 2.74 -12.18
CA MET A 18 -2.64 1.38 -11.65
C MET A 18 -4.10 1.15 -11.32
N PRO A 19 -4.83 0.39 -12.14
CA PRO A 19 -6.23 0.08 -11.85
C PRO A 19 -6.31 -1.08 -10.84
N PHE A 20 -6.34 -0.74 -9.56
CA PHE A 20 -6.46 -1.73 -8.49
C PHE A 20 -7.85 -2.35 -8.47
N CYS A 21 -7.92 -3.65 -8.25
CA CYS A 21 -9.17 -4.37 -8.05
C CYS A 21 -9.40 -4.61 -6.56
N LEU A 22 -10.61 -4.35 -6.08
CA LEU A 22 -10.96 -4.65 -4.70
C LEU A 22 -10.83 -6.16 -4.46
N MET A 23 -10.26 -6.52 -3.31
CA MET A 23 -10.04 -7.90 -2.94
C MET A 23 -11.25 -8.47 -2.23
N SER A 24 -11.53 -9.78 -2.45
CA SER A 24 -12.50 -10.49 -1.66
C SER A 24 -11.99 -10.68 -0.23
N LEU A 25 -12.87 -10.98 0.71
CA LEU A 25 -12.47 -11.26 2.09
C LEU A 25 -11.48 -12.43 2.16
N GLN A 26 -11.69 -13.45 1.32
CA GLN A 26 -10.79 -14.60 1.27
C GLN A 26 -9.40 -14.20 0.77
N ASP A 27 -9.33 -13.35 -0.26
CA ASP A 27 -8.06 -12.86 -0.78
C ASP A 27 -7.33 -12.00 0.24
N ILE A 28 -8.07 -11.16 0.98
CA ILE A 28 -7.50 -10.34 2.05
C ILE A 28 -6.90 -11.25 3.12
N GLU A 29 -7.64 -12.28 3.54
CA GLU A 29 -7.15 -13.23 4.53
C GLU A 29 -5.89 -13.96 4.05
N ASN A 30 -5.89 -14.45 2.82
CA ASN A 30 -4.75 -15.16 2.25
C ASN A 30 -3.52 -14.27 2.14
N THR A 31 -3.69 -13.04 1.67
CA THR A 31 -2.60 -12.09 1.55
C THR A 31 -2.07 -11.67 2.91
N LYS A 32 -2.97 -11.40 3.84
CA LYS A 32 -2.60 -11.04 5.20
C LYS A 32 -1.85 -12.18 5.89
N GLU A 33 -2.26 -13.41 5.67
CA GLU A 33 -1.58 -14.58 6.21
C GLU A 33 -0.14 -14.67 5.70
N TYR A 34 0.08 -14.34 4.43
CA TYR A 34 1.41 -14.27 3.84
C TYR A 34 2.30 -13.26 4.53
N PHE A 35 1.74 -12.10 4.93
CA PHE A 35 2.48 -11.02 5.58
C PHE A 35 2.42 -11.03 7.11
N GLN A 36 1.48 -11.74 7.72
CA GLN A 36 1.07 -11.53 9.12
C GLN A 36 2.14 -11.77 10.18
N ASN A 37 3.07 -12.66 9.91
CA ASN A 37 4.10 -13.01 10.89
C ASN A 37 5.39 -12.26 10.63
N LYS A 38 5.34 -11.23 9.80
CA LYS A 38 6.53 -10.52 9.36
C LYS A 38 6.40 -9.03 9.66
N ASP A 39 7.09 -8.60 10.70
CA ASP A 39 7.39 -7.19 10.88
C ASP A 39 8.85 -7.05 10.42
N VAL A 40 9.04 -6.75 9.14
CA VAL A 40 10.37 -6.69 8.54
C VAL A 40 10.77 -5.23 8.35
N LEU A 41 11.72 -4.77 9.14
CA LEU A 41 12.31 -3.44 8.97
C LEU A 41 13.16 -3.40 7.70
N LEU A 42 13.11 -2.28 6.99
CA LEU A 42 13.96 -2.07 5.82
C LEU A 42 15.44 -2.19 6.16
N THR A 43 15.82 -1.78 7.37
CA THR A 43 17.19 -1.89 7.84
C THR A 43 17.67 -3.34 8.02
N GLU A 44 16.74 -4.28 8.21
CA GLU A 44 17.05 -5.70 8.32
C GLU A 44 17.38 -6.32 6.95
N LEU A 45 17.02 -5.61 5.86
CA LEU A 45 17.25 -6.04 4.49
C LEU A 45 18.42 -5.30 3.84
N ASN A 46 19.37 -4.85 4.63
CA ASN A 46 20.51 -4.05 4.14
C ASN A 46 21.39 -4.78 3.12
N GLU A 47 21.28 -6.12 3.03
CA GLU A 47 21.95 -6.90 1.99
C GLU A 47 21.32 -6.67 0.61
N TYR A 48 20.03 -6.30 0.58
CA TYR A 48 19.26 -6.12 -0.64
C TYR A 48 19.05 -4.65 -1.00
N PHE A 49 19.17 -3.76 -0.01
CA PHE A 49 18.93 -2.34 -0.18
C PHE A 49 20.16 -1.56 0.30
N SER A 50 20.65 -0.63 -0.51
CA SER A 50 21.71 0.28 -0.10
C SER A 50 21.15 1.32 0.89
N LYS A 51 22.05 2.04 1.59
CA LYS A 51 21.63 3.14 2.46
C LYS A 51 20.86 4.20 1.70
N ASP A 52 21.25 4.47 0.45
CA ASP A 52 20.56 5.43 -0.39
C ASP A 52 19.15 4.97 -0.74
N ASP A 53 18.99 3.68 -1.05
CA ASP A 53 17.67 3.11 -1.32
C ASP A 53 16.75 3.23 -0.10
N ILE A 54 17.26 2.91 1.09
CA ILE A 54 16.51 3.03 2.33
C ILE A 54 16.14 4.48 2.61
N ASN A 55 17.05 5.41 2.39
CA ASN A 55 16.79 6.84 2.57
C ASN A 55 15.71 7.37 1.63
N LYS A 56 15.70 6.88 0.38
CA LYS A 56 14.66 7.24 -0.58
C LYS A 56 13.28 6.76 -0.18
N MET A 57 13.23 5.65 0.55
CA MET A 57 11.96 5.08 1.05
C MET A 57 11.48 5.75 2.33
N LYS A 58 12.30 6.61 2.95
CA LYS A 58 11.94 7.26 4.21
C LYS A 58 10.86 8.30 4.00
N ASP A 59 9.72 8.03 4.60
CA ASP A 59 8.61 8.96 4.70
C ASP A 59 8.16 8.91 6.16
N SER A 60 8.19 10.04 6.85
CA SER A 60 7.86 10.10 8.27
C SER A 60 6.41 9.69 8.57
N ARG A 61 5.55 9.67 7.56
CA ARG A 61 4.16 9.21 7.70
C ARG A 61 4.05 7.70 7.74
N VAL A 62 5.07 6.97 7.28
CA VAL A 62 5.08 5.52 7.18
C VAL A 62 6.29 4.98 7.91
N LYS A 63 6.09 3.99 8.79
CA LYS A 63 7.20 3.33 9.45
C LYS A 63 8.09 2.60 8.45
N PRO A 64 9.40 2.50 8.71
CA PRO A 64 10.35 1.91 7.78
C PRO A 64 10.31 0.38 7.77
N TYR A 65 9.13 -0.19 7.53
CA TYR A 65 8.92 -1.62 7.36
C TYR A 65 8.72 -1.94 5.88
N LEU A 66 9.12 -3.13 5.48
CA LEU A 66 8.69 -3.69 4.22
C LEU A 66 7.39 -4.45 4.41
N PHE A 67 7.27 -5.16 5.54
CA PHE A 67 6.06 -5.86 5.94
C PHE A 67 5.72 -5.50 7.38
N ASN A 68 4.44 -5.30 7.65
CA ASN A 68 3.95 -5.02 9.00
C ASN A 68 2.59 -5.69 9.17
N LYS A 69 2.42 -6.43 10.24
CA LYS A 69 1.18 -7.18 10.48
C LYS A 69 -0.05 -6.31 10.68
N ARG A 70 0.12 -5.00 10.91
CA ARG A 70 -0.99 -4.05 11.06
C ARG A 70 -1.32 -3.31 9.75
N TRP A 71 -0.72 -3.74 8.67
CA TRP A 71 -1.08 -3.29 7.32
C TRP A 71 -2.09 -4.26 6.75
N ILE A 72 -3.27 -3.75 6.39
CA ILE A 72 -4.38 -4.59 5.91
C ILE A 72 -4.58 -4.34 4.42
N PRO A 73 -4.23 -5.29 3.54
CA PRO A 73 -4.45 -5.14 2.11
C PRO A 73 -5.95 -5.17 1.79
N PHE A 74 -6.39 -4.35 0.84
CA PHE A 74 -7.79 -4.33 0.44
C PHE A 74 -8.00 -4.24 -1.07
N ALA A 75 -6.95 -3.93 -1.83
CA ALA A 75 -7.03 -3.87 -3.29
C ALA A 75 -5.68 -4.31 -3.88
N GLU A 76 -5.72 -4.94 -5.04
CA GLU A 76 -4.52 -5.48 -5.69
C GLU A 76 -4.42 -5.09 -7.15
N TYR A 77 -3.20 -5.04 -7.65
CA TYR A 77 -2.90 -4.81 -9.05
C TYR A 77 -1.78 -5.76 -9.49
N CYS A 78 -2.01 -6.52 -10.55
CA CYS A 78 -1.05 -7.49 -11.10
C CYS A 78 -0.53 -8.52 -10.08
N ASP A 79 -1.34 -8.87 -9.09
CA ASP A 79 -1.03 -9.84 -8.02
C ASP A 79 0.22 -9.51 -7.20
N SER A 80 0.83 -8.35 -7.40
CA SER A 80 2.09 -8.00 -6.75
C SER A 80 2.10 -6.62 -6.11
N CYS A 81 1.11 -5.78 -6.41
CA CYS A 81 0.99 -4.46 -5.81
C CYS A 81 -0.31 -4.41 -5.00
N PHE A 82 -0.25 -3.81 -3.80
CA PHE A 82 -1.40 -3.80 -2.90
C PHE A 82 -1.62 -2.42 -2.32
N LEU A 83 -2.87 -1.96 -2.35
CA LEU A 83 -3.30 -0.84 -1.50
C LEU A 83 -3.63 -1.42 -0.14
N MET A 84 -3.16 -0.77 0.92
CA MET A 84 -3.34 -1.24 2.28
C MET A 84 -3.77 -0.11 3.20
N PHE A 85 -4.60 -0.47 4.20
CA PHE A 85 -4.82 0.40 5.35
C PHE A 85 -3.65 0.24 6.30
N ASP A 86 -3.06 1.35 6.71
CA ASP A 86 -1.95 1.36 7.65
C ASP A 86 -2.47 1.69 9.06
N PHE A 87 -2.49 0.69 9.92
CA PHE A 87 -2.88 0.84 11.33
C PHE A 87 -1.69 0.96 12.27
N SER A 88 -0.48 1.13 11.70
CA SER A 88 0.73 1.36 12.48
C SER A 88 1.57 2.46 11.81
N PRO A 89 1.04 3.69 11.73
CA PRO A 89 1.69 4.76 10.98
C PRO A 89 2.97 5.27 11.64
N GLY A 90 3.75 6.01 10.86
CA GLY A 90 4.92 6.72 11.37
C GLY A 90 4.52 7.97 12.16
N SER A 91 5.51 8.70 12.65
CA SER A 91 5.31 9.82 13.58
C SER A 91 4.42 10.94 13.05
N THR A 92 4.40 11.16 11.74
CA THR A 92 3.57 12.21 11.12
C THR A 92 2.39 11.65 10.34
N GLY A 93 2.20 10.33 10.39
CA GLY A 93 1.08 9.66 9.70
C GLY A 93 -0.18 9.60 10.54
N LYS A 94 -1.22 9.03 9.94
CA LYS A 94 -2.53 8.84 10.57
C LYS A 94 -2.92 7.37 10.53
N GLU A 95 -3.48 6.88 11.61
CA GLU A 95 -4.04 5.53 11.67
C GLU A 95 -5.16 5.38 10.65
N GLY A 96 -5.11 4.33 9.83
CA GLY A 96 -6.08 4.12 8.75
C GLY A 96 -5.71 4.81 7.44
N GLN A 97 -4.54 5.43 7.36
CA GLN A 97 -4.05 6.00 6.10
C GLN A 97 -3.86 4.91 5.06
N ILE A 98 -3.80 5.32 3.79
CA ILE A 98 -3.63 4.40 2.68
C ILE A 98 -2.18 4.43 2.20
N ILE A 99 -1.58 3.26 2.10
CA ILE A 99 -0.24 3.06 1.56
C ILE A 99 -0.31 2.03 0.44
N CYS A 100 0.72 2.02 -0.39
CA CYS A 100 0.83 1.06 -1.49
C CYS A 100 2.12 0.29 -1.40
N TYR A 101 2.02 -1.04 -1.42
CA TYR A 101 3.18 -1.91 -1.59
C TYR A 101 3.36 -2.17 -3.08
N ILE A 102 4.56 -1.89 -3.58
CA ILE A 102 4.94 -2.15 -4.97
C ILE A 102 6.06 -3.18 -4.94
N HIS A 103 5.92 -4.24 -5.74
CA HIS A 103 6.93 -5.29 -5.86
C HIS A 103 7.82 -5.03 -7.08
N ASP A 104 9.11 -5.32 -6.90
CA ASP A 104 10.15 -5.32 -7.94
C ASP A 104 10.39 -3.92 -8.58
N PRO A 105 11.19 -3.07 -7.94
CA PRO A 105 11.75 -3.26 -6.60
C PRO A 105 10.72 -3.04 -5.50
N ASP A 106 10.91 -3.71 -4.40
CA ASP A 106 9.98 -3.59 -3.28
C ASP A 106 10.05 -2.21 -2.67
N GLU A 107 8.90 -1.54 -2.57
CA GLU A 107 8.81 -0.24 -1.92
C GLU A 107 7.43 -0.02 -1.33
N ILE A 108 7.36 0.88 -0.36
CA ILE A 108 6.10 1.30 0.26
C ILE A 108 5.93 2.78 -0.02
N VAL A 109 4.79 3.15 -0.59
CA VAL A 109 4.47 4.52 -0.98
C VAL A 109 3.26 5.00 -0.21
N TYR A 110 3.35 6.19 0.37
CA TYR A 110 2.18 6.85 0.96
C TYR A 110 1.23 7.30 -0.15
N VAL A 111 -0.07 7.05 0.02
CA VAL A 111 -1.07 7.37 -1.00
C VAL A 111 -2.05 8.44 -0.53
N ALA A 112 -2.67 8.26 0.63
CA ALA A 112 -3.73 9.15 1.10
C ALA A 112 -3.89 9.08 2.62
N LYS A 113 -4.47 10.12 3.21
CA LYS A 113 -4.73 10.18 4.66
C LYS A 113 -5.72 9.12 5.14
N GLY A 114 -6.59 8.66 4.24
CA GLY A 114 -7.60 7.66 4.53
C GLY A 114 -8.42 7.39 3.28
N ILE A 115 -9.44 6.55 3.44
CA ILE A 115 -10.25 6.11 2.29
C ILE A 115 -11.00 7.27 1.61
N THR A 116 -11.46 8.25 2.37
CA THR A 116 -12.17 9.40 1.81
C THR A 116 -11.29 10.20 0.87
N GLU A 117 -10.05 10.50 1.27
CA GLU A 117 -9.12 11.22 0.42
C GLU A 117 -8.75 10.40 -0.82
N LEU A 118 -8.60 9.08 -0.67
CA LEU A 118 -8.34 8.21 -1.81
C LEU A 118 -9.47 8.30 -2.83
N ILE A 119 -10.71 8.20 -2.40
CA ILE A 119 -11.87 8.29 -3.28
C ILE A 119 -11.92 9.66 -3.96
N ASP A 120 -11.69 10.74 -3.22
CA ASP A 120 -11.67 12.10 -3.78
C ASP A 120 -10.60 12.24 -4.88
N LYS A 121 -9.41 11.68 -4.65
CA LYS A 121 -8.35 11.69 -5.66
C LYS A 121 -8.76 10.94 -6.92
N ILE A 122 -9.35 9.76 -6.76
CA ILE A 122 -9.81 8.96 -7.90
C ILE A 122 -10.89 9.71 -8.68
N MET A 123 -11.85 10.30 -8.00
CA MET A 123 -12.93 11.05 -8.65
C MET A 123 -12.41 12.27 -9.38
N THR A 124 -11.40 12.92 -8.86
CA THR A 124 -10.77 14.07 -9.51
C THR A 124 -10.01 13.66 -10.76
N GLU A 125 -9.31 12.54 -10.72
CA GLU A 125 -8.49 12.05 -11.84
C GLU A 125 -9.32 11.53 -13.02
N ILE A 126 -10.50 10.99 -12.77
CA ILE A 126 -11.36 10.47 -13.85
C ILE A 126 -12.27 11.54 -14.45
N ASN A 127 -12.31 12.70 -13.88
CA ASN A 127 -13.02 13.87 -14.40
C ASN A 127 -12.02 14.81 -15.08
#